data_adc57140825a488bde22f312873e276a
#
_entry.id   adc57140825a488bde22f312873e276a
#
_cell.length_a   1.000
_cell.length_b   1.000
_cell.length_c   1.000
_cell.angle_alpha   90.00
_cell.angle_beta   90.00
_cell.angle_gamma   90.00
#
_symmetry.space_group_name_H-M   'P 1'
#
loop_
_entity.id
_entity.type
_entity.pdbx_description
1 polymer ?
#
loop_
_entity_poly.entity_id
_entity_poly.type
_entity_poly.pdbx_seq_one_letter_code
_entity_poly.pdbx_strand_id
1 'polypeptide(L)'
;MTVSEIKLVAQARTQFGKGAARKIRRDHKIPAVLYGHGTEPVHITLPGHDTMMALKTANALLDIEIDGTSQLALAKDVQRDPIKPVIEHIDLVIVRRGEKVTVDVQVHTEGQAAPETVVTVESQTVELEVLATAIPERITVSVEGLRAGTQILASQLELPEGAELVTEAESLVVNVTQQITAEALDAELAEAEAEAGIEHEATDAEEAQAAEAAAESDATGDPAEKAAEA
;
A
#
# COMPACT_ATOMS: atom_id res chain seq x y z
N MET A 1 0.69 -23.85 -6.84
CA MET A 1 -0.27 -23.26 -7.81
C MET A 1 0.53 -22.85 -9.03
N THR A 2 0.14 -23.25 -10.24
CA THR A 2 0.84 -22.87 -11.47
C THR A 2 0.52 -21.41 -11.78
N VAL A 3 1.56 -20.60 -11.86
CA VAL A 3 1.45 -19.18 -12.33
C VAL A 3 0.85 -19.24 -13.74
N SER A 4 -0.30 -18.60 -13.94
CA SER A 4 -0.94 -18.54 -15.26
C SER A 4 -0.10 -17.62 -16.16
N GLU A 5 0.50 -18.20 -17.21
CA GLU A 5 1.18 -17.43 -18.24
C GLU A 5 0.13 -16.61 -19.02
N ILE A 6 0.19 -15.29 -18.93
CA ILE A 6 -0.74 -14.40 -19.64
C ILE A 6 -0.04 -13.88 -20.88
N LYS A 7 -0.62 -14.16 -22.04
CA LYS A 7 -0.07 -13.74 -23.34
C LYS A 7 -0.46 -12.30 -23.68
N LEU A 8 0.52 -11.45 -23.96
CA LEU A 8 0.35 -10.04 -24.35
C LEU A 8 1.06 -9.76 -25.65
N VAL A 9 0.37 -9.14 -26.60
CA VAL A 9 0.95 -8.72 -27.87
C VAL A 9 1.52 -7.31 -27.72
N ALA A 10 2.83 -7.17 -27.89
CA ALA A 10 3.56 -5.92 -27.78
C ALA A 10 4.00 -5.38 -29.13
N GLN A 11 4.19 -4.06 -29.21
CA GLN A 11 4.73 -3.37 -30.36
C GLN A 11 6.06 -2.71 -30.01
N ALA A 12 7.10 -2.93 -30.81
CA ALA A 12 8.37 -2.26 -30.62
C ALA A 12 8.23 -0.74 -30.79
N ARG A 13 8.89 0.06 -29.95
CA ARG A 13 8.86 1.53 -29.99
C ARG A 13 10.03 2.07 -30.77
N THR A 14 9.72 2.98 -31.68
CA THR A 14 10.72 3.75 -32.45
C THR A 14 10.78 5.22 -32.05
N GLN A 15 9.74 5.72 -31.33
CA GLN A 15 9.65 7.11 -30.90
C GLN A 15 9.82 7.20 -29.38
N PHE A 16 10.71 8.08 -28.93
CA PHE A 16 11.10 8.26 -27.54
C PHE A 16 10.77 9.67 -27.05
N GLY A 17 10.88 9.87 -25.74
CA GLY A 17 10.70 11.15 -25.07
C GLY A 17 9.28 11.38 -24.54
N LYS A 18 9.13 12.50 -23.79
CA LYS A 18 7.91 12.85 -23.05
C LYS A 18 6.64 12.95 -23.93
N GLY A 19 6.79 13.51 -25.15
CA GLY A 19 5.67 13.67 -26.07
C GLY A 19 5.15 12.34 -26.61
N ALA A 20 6.06 11.42 -26.98
CA ALA A 20 5.73 10.09 -27.45
C ALA A 20 5.05 9.25 -26.35
N ALA A 21 5.59 9.26 -25.13
CA ALA A 21 4.99 8.55 -23.99
C ALA A 21 3.58 9.06 -23.68
N ARG A 22 3.36 10.38 -23.69
CA ARG A 22 2.02 10.96 -23.50
C ARG A 22 1.03 10.56 -24.58
N LYS A 23 1.49 10.43 -25.83
CA LYS A 23 0.64 9.99 -26.95
C LYS A 23 0.21 8.54 -26.74
N ILE A 24 1.15 7.64 -26.40
CA ILE A 24 0.89 6.22 -26.14
C ILE A 24 -0.17 6.07 -25.02
N ARG A 25 -0.01 6.79 -23.89
CA ARG A 25 -0.96 6.75 -22.78
C ARG A 25 -2.34 7.31 -23.17
N ARG A 26 -2.40 8.30 -24.04
CA ARG A 26 -3.66 8.84 -24.59
C ARG A 26 -4.38 7.82 -25.46
N ASP A 27 -3.62 6.98 -26.16
CA ASP A 27 -4.15 5.91 -27.02
C ASP A 27 -4.47 4.64 -26.20
N HIS A 28 -4.59 4.76 -24.86
CA HIS A 28 -4.88 3.66 -23.92
C HIS A 28 -3.88 2.51 -23.99
N LYS A 29 -2.62 2.81 -24.31
CA LYS A 29 -1.51 1.88 -24.31
C LYS A 29 -0.51 2.24 -23.22
N ILE A 30 0.28 1.27 -22.79
CA ILE A 30 1.26 1.41 -21.71
C ILE A 30 2.67 1.29 -22.32
N PRO A 31 3.53 2.31 -22.12
CA PRO A 31 4.94 2.18 -22.45
C PRO A 31 5.63 1.27 -21.43
N ALA A 32 6.44 0.34 -21.91
CA ALA A 32 7.20 -0.58 -21.07
C ALA A 32 8.62 -0.75 -21.60
N VAL A 33 9.50 -1.22 -20.74
CA VAL A 33 10.89 -1.58 -21.07
C VAL A 33 11.11 -3.04 -20.71
N LEU A 34 11.66 -3.79 -21.64
CA LEU A 34 12.04 -5.18 -21.47
C LEU A 34 13.55 -5.28 -21.45
N TYR A 35 14.12 -5.79 -20.36
CA TYR A 35 15.57 -5.94 -20.19
C TYR A 35 15.92 -7.23 -19.45
N GLY A 36 17.16 -7.63 -19.52
CA GLY A 36 17.69 -8.82 -18.83
C GLY A 36 18.78 -9.54 -19.62
N HIS A 37 19.47 -10.46 -18.97
CA HIS A 37 20.53 -11.31 -19.54
C HIS A 37 21.64 -10.57 -20.32
N GLY A 38 21.89 -9.29 -19.98
CA GLY A 38 22.90 -8.47 -20.66
C GLY A 38 22.54 -8.08 -22.10
N THR A 39 21.29 -8.28 -22.51
CA THR A 39 20.80 -7.79 -23.81
C THR A 39 20.46 -6.30 -23.74
N GLU A 40 20.51 -5.63 -24.87
CA GLU A 40 20.08 -4.23 -24.93
C GLU A 40 18.59 -4.09 -24.54
N PRO A 41 18.22 -3.07 -23.76
CA PRO A 41 16.84 -2.84 -23.37
C PRO A 41 15.95 -2.60 -24.59
N VAL A 42 14.88 -3.37 -24.70
CA VAL A 42 13.87 -3.21 -25.76
C VAL A 42 12.71 -2.41 -25.23
N HIS A 43 12.46 -1.27 -25.85
CA HIS A 43 11.30 -0.44 -25.53
C HIS A 43 10.08 -0.92 -26.28
N ILE A 44 8.99 -1.18 -25.58
CA ILE A 44 7.77 -1.74 -26.14
C ILE A 44 6.54 -0.93 -25.71
N THR A 45 5.46 -1.19 -26.37
CA THR A 45 4.13 -0.64 -26.05
C THR A 45 3.17 -1.80 -25.88
N LEU A 46 2.50 -1.86 -24.75
CA LEU A 46 1.54 -2.89 -24.37
C LEU A 46 0.09 -2.40 -24.49
N PRO A 47 -0.89 -3.29 -24.74
CA PRO A 47 -2.30 -2.95 -24.66
C PRO A 47 -2.69 -2.66 -23.21
N GLY A 48 -3.31 -1.48 -22.95
CA GLY A 48 -3.52 -1.02 -21.58
C GLY A 48 -4.47 -1.88 -20.77
N HIS A 49 -5.60 -2.28 -21.34
CA HIS A 49 -6.62 -3.06 -20.64
C HIS A 49 -6.12 -4.46 -20.26
N ASP A 50 -5.57 -5.18 -21.23
CA ASP A 50 -5.14 -6.57 -21.03
C ASP A 50 -3.97 -6.62 -20.05
N THR A 51 -3.03 -5.67 -20.15
CA THR A 51 -1.92 -5.53 -19.24
C THR A 51 -2.38 -5.18 -17.82
N MET A 52 -3.38 -4.29 -17.67
CA MET A 52 -3.94 -3.97 -16.36
C MET A 52 -4.59 -5.20 -15.71
N MET A 53 -5.28 -6.02 -16.49
CA MET A 53 -5.89 -7.26 -15.98
C MET A 53 -4.83 -8.28 -15.59
N ALA A 54 -3.76 -8.41 -16.37
CA ALA A 54 -2.63 -9.29 -16.09
C ALA A 54 -1.90 -8.92 -14.79
N LEU A 55 -1.71 -7.61 -14.55
CA LEU A 55 -1.01 -7.08 -13.38
C LEU A 55 -1.88 -6.89 -12.13
N LYS A 56 -3.09 -7.44 -12.11
CA LYS A 56 -3.87 -7.60 -10.87
C LYS A 56 -3.24 -8.62 -9.93
N THR A 57 -2.63 -9.64 -10.49
CA THR A 57 -1.83 -10.61 -9.74
C THR A 57 -0.43 -10.04 -9.59
N ALA A 58 0.03 -9.89 -8.36
CA ALA A 58 1.41 -9.49 -8.09
C ALA A 58 2.37 -10.54 -8.68
N ASN A 59 3.51 -10.07 -9.18
CA ASN A 59 4.56 -10.93 -9.75
C ASN A 59 4.08 -11.87 -10.87
N ALA A 60 3.12 -11.42 -11.69
CA ALA A 60 2.60 -12.21 -12.79
C ALA A 60 3.66 -12.47 -13.86
N LEU A 61 3.77 -13.71 -14.31
CA LEU A 61 4.61 -14.11 -15.42
C LEU A 61 3.88 -13.82 -16.73
N LEU A 62 4.47 -12.98 -17.57
CA LEU A 62 3.89 -12.52 -18.82
C LEU A 62 4.62 -13.14 -20.01
N ASP A 63 3.87 -13.67 -20.97
CA ASP A 63 4.38 -14.09 -22.26
C ASP A 63 4.18 -12.94 -23.27
N ILE A 64 5.26 -12.25 -23.62
CA ILE A 64 5.24 -11.05 -24.44
C ILE A 64 5.64 -11.42 -25.87
N GLU A 65 4.69 -11.27 -26.79
CA GLU A 65 4.93 -11.46 -28.21
C GLU A 65 5.32 -10.13 -28.87
N ILE A 66 6.55 -10.07 -29.35
CA ILE A 66 7.10 -8.91 -30.06
C ILE A 66 7.47 -9.37 -31.48
N ASP A 67 6.85 -8.81 -32.49
CA ASP A 67 7.13 -9.10 -33.92
C ASP A 67 7.16 -10.61 -34.23
N GLY A 68 6.26 -11.39 -33.59
CA GLY A 68 6.17 -12.85 -33.76
C GLY A 68 7.13 -13.68 -32.93
N THR A 69 7.95 -13.03 -32.10
CA THR A 69 8.82 -13.72 -31.13
C THR A 69 8.22 -13.60 -29.73
N SER A 70 8.04 -14.75 -29.07
CA SER A 70 7.50 -14.81 -27.69
C SER A 70 8.64 -14.86 -26.68
N GLN A 71 8.57 -14.02 -25.65
CA GLN A 71 9.54 -13.94 -24.57
C GLN A 71 8.82 -13.89 -23.23
N LEU A 72 9.26 -14.73 -22.29
CA LEU A 72 8.78 -14.70 -20.91
C LEU A 72 9.42 -13.53 -20.17
N ALA A 73 8.58 -12.75 -19.50
CA ALA A 73 9.00 -11.62 -18.72
C ALA A 73 8.22 -11.53 -17.40
N LEU A 74 8.89 -11.04 -16.38
CA LEU A 74 8.33 -10.73 -15.07
C LEU A 74 8.21 -9.21 -14.93
N ALA A 75 7.08 -8.74 -14.42
CA ALA A 75 6.92 -7.33 -14.07
C ALA A 75 7.67 -7.06 -12.76
N LYS A 76 8.78 -6.31 -12.86
CA LYS A 76 9.60 -5.94 -11.70
C LYS A 76 9.08 -4.68 -11.03
N ASP A 77 8.72 -3.66 -11.81
CA ASP A 77 8.14 -2.43 -11.28
C ASP A 77 6.94 -1.99 -12.13
N VAL A 78 5.91 -1.50 -11.46
CA VAL A 78 4.66 -1.02 -12.09
C VAL A 78 4.33 0.36 -11.56
N GLN A 79 4.65 1.38 -12.33
CA GLN A 79 4.36 2.76 -11.99
C GLN A 79 2.89 3.08 -12.29
N ARG A 80 2.12 3.37 -11.25
CA ARG A 80 0.70 3.71 -11.33
C ARG A 80 0.49 5.19 -11.01
N ASP A 81 -0.44 5.82 -11.72
CA ASP A 81 -0.90 7.17 -11.38
C ASP A 81 -1.68 7.10 -10.04
N PRO A 82 -1.33 7.93 -9.04
CA PRO A 82 -1.99 7.89 -7.73
C PRO A 82 -3.45 8.37 -7.76
N ILE A 83 -3.83 9.14 -8.76
CA ILE A 83 -5.17 9.73 -8.88
C ILE A 83 -6.05 8.95 -9.86
N LYS A 84 -5.46 8.49 -10.96
CA LYS A 84 -6.17 7.79 -12.02
C LYS A 84 -5.84 6.31 -11.99
N PRO A 85 -6.79 5.41 -12.22
CA PRO A 85 -6.53 3.98 -12.28
C PRO A 85 -5.83 3.61 -13.62
N VAL A 86 -4.67 4.24 -13.87
CA VAL A 86 -3.88 4.05 -15.09
C VAL A 86 -2.45 3.70 -14.73
N ILE A 87 -1.89 2.74 -15.45
CA ILE A 87 -0.47 2.40 -15.35
C ILE A 87 0.33 3.33 -16.26
N GLU A 88 1.31 4.00 -15.71
CA GLU A 88 2.16 4.94 -16.45
C GLU A 88 3.33 4.27 -17.14
N HIS A 89 3.97 3.33 -16.48
CA HIS A 89 5.13 2.60 -16.97
C HIS A 89 5.23 1.21 -16.35
N ILE A 90 5.87 0.29 -17.06
CA ILE A 90 6.14 -1.06 -16.58
C ILE A 90 7.57 -1.42 -16.93
N ASP A 91 8.29 -1.90 -15.93
CA ASP A 91 9.62 -2.46 -16.09
C ASP A 91 9.53 -3.99 -16.07
N LEU A 92 10.00 -4.60 -17.14
CA LEU A 92 9.91 -6.04 -17.38
C LEU A 92 11.29 -6.65 -17.45
N VAL A 93 11.51 -7.71 -16.68
CA VAL A 93 12.73 -8.49 -16.72
C VAL A 93 12.49 -9.77 -17.51
N ILE A 94 13.32 -10.01 -18.51
CA ILE A 94 13.30 -11.28 -19.26
C ILE A 94 13.69 -12.39 -18.30
N VAL A 95 12.90 -13.46 -18.28
CA VAL A 95 13.18 -14.62 -17.43
C VAL A 95 13.14 -15.91 -18.24
N ARG A 96 13.96 -16.88 -17.85
CA ARG A 96 13.95 -18.21 -18.42
C ARG A 96 13.26 -19.20 -17.49
N ARG A 97 12.62 -20.20 -18.03
CA ARG A 97 12.02 -21.27 -17.22
C ARG A 97 13.11 -21.96 -16.40
N GLY A 98 12.88 -22.05 -15.07
CA GLY A 98 13.83 -22.64 -14.14
C GLY A 98 14.96 -21.72 -13.66
N GLU A 99 14.93 -20.44 -14.01
CA GLU A 99 15.84 -19.43 -13.47
C GLU A 99 15.34 -18.92 -12.13
N LYS A 100 16.25 -18.66 -11.20
CA LYS A 100 15.96 -17.97 -9.95
C LYS A 100 15.93 -16.47 -10.19
N VAL A 101 14.93 -15.81 -9.68
CA VAL A 101 14.74 -14.35 -9.78
C VAL A 101 14.45 -13.75 -8.41
N THR A 102 14.98 -12.56 -8.19
CA THR A 102 14.66 -11.79 -6.98
C THR A 102 13.39 -11.00 -7.23
N VAL A 103 12.41 -11.20 -6.36
CA VAL A 103 11.08 -10.57 -6.45
C VAL A 103 10.64 -10.03 -5.10
N ASP A 104 9.89 -8.92 -5.13
CA ASP A 104 9.24 -8.34 -3.97
C ASP A 104 7.88 -9.00 -3.77
N VAL A 105 7.71 -9.71 -2.67
CA VAL A 105 6.46 -10.38 -2.33
C VAL A 105 5.76 -9.66 -1.20
N GLN A 106 4.46 -9.43 -1.35
CA GLN A 106 3.65 -8.74 -0.35
C GLN A 106 3.38 -9.64 0.86
N VAL A 107 3.49 -9.05 2.05
CA VAL A 107 3.16 -9.69 3.32
C VAL A 107 1.72 -9.35 3.69
N HIS A 108 0.93 -10.37 3.97
CA HIS A 108 -0.43 -10.24 4.47
C HIS A 108 -0.53 -10.86 5.86
N THR A 109 -1.13 -10.12 6.78
CA THR A 109 -1.41 -10.62 8.13
C THR A 109 -2.80 -11.27 8.15
N GLU A 110 -2.90 -12.46 8.74
CA GLU A 110 -4.17 -13.18 8.95
C GLU A 110 -4.38 -13.46 10.43
N GLY A 111 -5.64 -13.39 10.87
CA GLY A 111 -6.04 -13.62 12.25
C GLY A 111 -6.35 -12.34 13.01
N GLN A 112 -6.68 -12.51 14.30
CA GLN A 112 -6.91 -11.41 15.23
C GLN A 112 -5.89 -11.49 16.36
N ALA A 113 -5.20 -10.40 16.61
CA ALA A 113 -4.31 -10.28 17.77
C ALA A 113 -5.12 -10.26 19.07
N ALA A 114 -4.44 -10.34 20.21
CA ALA A 114 -5.07 -10.26 21.53
C ALA A 114 -5.88 -8.94 21.68
N PRO A 115 -6.92 -8.91 22.53
CA PRO A 115 -7.64 -7.68 22.81
C PRO A 115 -6.68 -6.61 23.33
N GLU A 116 -6.98 -5.35 23.04
CA GLU A 116 -6.18 -4.18 23.40
C GLU A 116 -4.79 -4.12 22.71
N THR A 117 -4.65 -4.75 21.55
CA THR A 117 -3.42 -4.70 20.75
C THR A 117 -3.65 -4.13 19.37
N VAL A 118 -2.64 -3.46 18.80
CA VAL A 118 -2.59 -2.97 17.43
C VAL A 118 -1.48 -3.67 16.69
N VAL A 119 -1.82 -4.24 15.54
CA VAL A 119 -0.85 -4.88 14.64
C VAL A 119 -0.38 -3.84 13.63
N THR A 120 0.90 -3.54 13.63
CA THR A 120 1.53 -2.64 12.67
C THR A 120 2.42 -3.46 11.74
N VAL A 121 2.21 -3.35 10.43
CA VAL A 121 3.08 -3.95 9.43
C VAL A 121 4.14 -2.92 9.06
N GLU A 122 5.38 -3.14 9.47
CA GLU A 122 6.52 -2.25 9.20
C GLU A 122 7.02 -2.47 7.76
N SER A 123 7.21 -3.73 7.37
CA SER A 123 7.62 -4.08 6.01
C SER A 123 6.48 -4.75 5.27
N GLN A 124 5.88 -4.03 4.30
CA GLN A 124 4.77 -4.55 3.50
C GLN A 124 5.22 -5.53 2.42
N THR A 125 6.50 -5.49 2.05
CA THR A 125 7.10 -6.36 1.04
C THR A 125 8.40 -6.95 1.55
N VAL A 126 8.70 -8.17 1.10
CA VAL A 126 9.93 -8.90 1.42
C VAL A 126 10.55 -9.40 0.12
N GLU A 127 11.84 -9.16 -0.04
CA GLU A 127 12.61 -9.65 -1.19
C GLU A 127 12.93 -11.13 -1.03
N LEU A 128 12.53 -11.93 -2.00
CA LEU A 128 12.79 -13.36 -2.07
C LEU A 128 13.48 -13.73 -3.38
N GLU A 129 14.40 -14.66 -3.32
CA GLU A 129 14.94 -15.35 -4.49
C GLU A 129 14.15 -16.64 -4.70
N VAL A 130 13.38 -16.71 -5.80
CA VAL A 130 12.51 -17.84 -6.12
C VAL A 130 12.63 -18.24 -7.57
N LEU A 131 12.22 -19.47 -7.89
CA LEU A 131 12.11 -19.90 -9.28
C LEU A 131 11.04 -19.08 -10.00
N ALA A 132 11.32 -18.57 -11.19
CA ALA A 132 10.41 -17.76 -12.00
C ALA A 132 9.02 -18.40 -12.23
N THR A 133 8.95 -19.74 -12.19
CA THR A 133 7.70 -20.49 -12.36
C THR A 133 6.92 -20.76 -11.06
N ALA A 134 7.50 -20.44 -9.90
CA ALA A 134 6.92 -20.78 -8.59
C ALA A 134 6.92 -19.54 -7.65
N ILE A 135 6.67 -18.37 -8.20
CA ILE A 135 6.61 -17.12 -7.43
C ILE A 135 5.31 -17.10 -6.62
N PRO A 136 5.37 -16.90 -5.29
CA PRO A 136 4.17 -16.76 -4.48
C PRO A 136 3.51 -15.38 -4.71
N GLU A 137 2.19 -15.33 -4.72
CA GLU A 137 1.46 -14.06 -4.83
C GLU A 137 1.57 -13.22 -3.55
N ARG A 138 1.61 -13.90 -2.41
CA ARG A 138 1.68 -13.28 -1.07
C ARG A 138 2.29 -14.24 -0.07
N ILE A 139 2.82 -13.70 1.00
CA ILE A 139 3.24 -14.44 2.19
C ILE A 139 2.22 -14.12 3.28
N THR A 140 1.63 -15.16 3.87
CA THR A 140 0.68 -14.99 4.96
C THR A 140 1.39 -15.15 6.30
N VAL A 141 1.15 -14.19 7.18
CA VAL A 141 1.69 -14.18 8.55
C VAL A 141 0.53 -14.27 9.53
N SER A 142 0.50 -15.31 10.33
CA SER A 142 -0.53 -15.44 11.37
C SER A 142 -0.20 -14.54 12.57
N VAL A 143 -1.15 -13.67 12.91
CA VAL A 143 -1.08 -12.78 14.09
C VAL A 143 -2.05 -13.23 15.18
N GLU A 144 -2.61 -14.43 15.07
CA GLU A 144 -3.66 -14.92 15.95
C GLU A 144 -3.18 -15.06 17.40
N GLY A 145 -3.83 -14.35 18.31
CA GLY A 145 -3.55 -14.41 19.75
C GLY A 145 -2.20 -13.81 20.17
N LEU A 146 -1.49 -13.11 19.32
CA LEU A 146 -0.24 -12.46 19.66
C LEU A 146 -0.48 -11.31 20.66
N ARG A 147 0.41 -11.21 21.65
CA ARG A 147 0.34 -10.18 22.69
C ARG A 147 1.14 -8.95 22.31
N ALA A 148 0.84 -7.84 22.98
CA ALA A 148 1.63 -6.62 22.87
C ALA A 148 3.11 -6.88 23.19
N GLY A 149 4.00 -6.26 22.43
CA GLY A 149 5.45 -6.45 22.50
C GLY A 149 5.98 -7.61 21.66
N THR A 150 5.11 -8.36 20.95
CA THR A 150 5.58 -9.42 20.04
C THR A 150 6.03 -8.81 18.71
N GLN A 151 7.21 -9.20 18.26
CA GLN A 151 7.79 -8.79 16.99
C GLN A 151 8.01 -10.02 16.11
N ILE A 152 7.63 -9.94 14.85
CA ILE A 152 7.86 -10.97 13.84
C ILE A 152 8.93 -10.47 12.90
N LEU A 153 10.04 -11.19 12.83
CA LEU A 153 11.18 -10.90 11.97
C LEU A 153 11.04 -11.63 10.63
N ALA A 154 11.75 -11.17 9.61
CA ALA A 154 11.76 -11.79 8.29
C ALA A 154 12.20 -13.27 8.31
N SER A 155 13.07 -13.65 9.25
CA SER A 155 13.51 -15.06 9.45
C SER A 155 12.40 -16.00 9.94
N GLN A 156 11.31 -15.48 10.50
CA GLN A 156 10.21 -16.26 11.07
C GLN A 156 9.05 -16.47 10.09
N LEU A 157 9.18 -15.92 8.88
CA LEU A 157 8.16 -16.05 7.84
C LEU A 157 8.10 -17.47 7.29
N GLU A 158 6.90 -17.97 7.07
CA GLU A 158 6.69 -19.24 6.38
C GLU A 158 6.89 -19.06 4.88
N LEU A 159 8.07 -19.47 4.40
CA LEU A 159 8.43 -19.38 2.98
C LEU A 159 7.95 -20.63 2.22
N PRO A 160 7.49 -20.50 0.98
CA PRO A 160 7.16 -21.64 0.13
C PRO A 160 8.42 -22.42 -0.26
N GLU A 161 8.21 -23.66 -0.70
CA GLU A 161 9.32 -24.54 -1.12
C GLU A 161 10.13 -23.92 -2.25
N GLY A 162 11.44 -23.82 -2.04
CA GLY A 162 12.40 -23.28 -3.03
C GLY A 162 12.54 -21.76 -3.02
N ALA A 163 11.96 -21.05 -2.05
CA ALA A 163 12.20 -19.64 -1.83
C ALA A 163 13.35 -19.43 -0.84
N GLU A 164 14.25 -18.53 -1.17
CA GLU A 164 15.35 -18.08 -0.32
C GLU A 164 15.14 -16.61 0.06
N LEU A 165 15.31 -16.27 1.33
CA LEU A 165 15.17 -14.90 1.83
C LEU A 165 16.40 -14.08 1.40
N VAL A 166 16.16 -12.97 0.69
CA VAL A 166 17.22 -11.99 0.33
C VAL A 166 17.23 -10.83 1.33
N THR A 167 16.05 -10.43 1.81
CA THR A 167 15.92 -9.41 2.86
C THR A 167 16.66 -9.83 4.12
N GLU A 168 17.20 -8.87 4.85
CA GLU A 168 17.89 -9.09 6.12
C GLU A 168 17.05 -9.91 7.08
N ALA A 169 17.57 -11.02 7.61
CA ALA A 169 16.84 -11.95 8.47
C ALA A 169 16.31 -11.30 9.77
N GLU A 170 16.98 -10.24 10.22
CA GLU A 170 16.63 -9.45 11.40
C GLU A 170 15.66 -8.31 11.11
N SER A 171 15.28 -8.12 9.83
CA SER A 171 14.31 -7.08 9.44
C SER A 171 12.96 -7.31 10.11
N LEU A 172 12.42 -6.25 10.74
CA LEU A 172 11.12 -6.28 11.39
C LEU A 172 10.01 -6.22 10.34
N VAL A 173 9.15 -7.23 10.33
CA VAL A 173 8.03 -7.32 9.39
C VAL A 173 6.72 -6.91 10.06
N VAL A 174 6.43 -7.47 11.21
CA VAL A 174 5.21 -7.16 11.96
C VAL A 174 5.55 -6.84 13.40
N ASN A 175 4.97 -5.77 13.91
CA ASN A 175 5.07 -5.34 15.30
C ASN A 175 3.67 -5.30 15.91
N VAL A 176 3.52 -5.91 17.08
CA VAL A 176 2.28 -5.90 17.85
C VAL A 176 2.46 -5.01 19.05
N THR A 177 1.81 -3.85 19.06
CA THR A 177 1.87 -2.87 20.15
C THR A 177 0.60 -2.88 20.97
N GLN A 178 0.66 -2.36 22.19
CA GLN A 178 -0.54 -2.16 23.00
C GLN A 178 -1.34 -0.99 22.43
N GLN A 179 -2.65 -1.16 22.32
CA GLN A 179 -3.54 -0.08 21.97
C GLN A 179 -3.62 0.90 23.16
N ILE A 180 -3.17 2.12 22.94
CA ILE A 180 -3.34 3.18 23.94
C ILE A 180 -4.79 3.65 23.81
N THR A 181 -5.60 3.41 24.84
CA THR A 181 -6.98 3.92 24.89
C THR A 181 -6.96 5.42 25.19
N ALA A 182 -8.00 6.14 24.74
CA ALA A 182 -8.11 7.58 25.02
C ALA A 182 -8.01 7.89 26.53
N GLU A 183 -8.60 7.02 27.36
CA GLU A 183 -8.54 7.15 28.83
C GLU A 183 -7.11 6.98 29.37
N ALA A 184 -6.30 6.10 28.76
CA ALA A 184 -4.90 5.91 29.17
C ALA A 184 -4.03 7.11 28.71
N LEU A 185 -4.31 7.67 27.54
CA LEU A 185 -3.67 8.89 27.04
C LEU A 185 -3.98 10.10 27.93
N ASP A 186 -5.27 10.25 28.32
CA ASP A 186 -5.69 11.34 29.20
C ASP A 186 -5.07 11.18 30.63
N ALA A 187 -4.93 9.94 31.10
CA ALA A 187 -4.28 9.66 32.38
C ALA A 187 -2.77 9.97 32.32
N GLU A 188 -2.10 9.57 31.25
CA GLU A 188 -0.67 9.82 31.04
C GLU A 188 -0.38 11.29 30.82
N LEU A 189 -1.25 12.01 30.10
CA LEU A 189 -1.19 13.47 29.96
C LEU A 189 -1.39 14.17 31.31
N ALA A 190 -2.38 13.76 32.10
CA ALA A 190 -2.63 14.34 33.42
C ALA A 190 -1.45 14.07 34.40
N GLU A 191 -0.80 12.91 34.30
CA GLU A 191 0.37 12.58 35.11
C GLU A 191 1.60 13.39 34.69
N ALA A 192 1.81 13.54 33.35
CA ALA A 192 2.87 14.37 32.81
C ALA A 192 2.69 15.87 33.12
N GLU A 193 1.45 16.36 33.09
CA GLU A 193 1.12 17.75 33.49
C GLU A 193 1.33 17.98 34.99
N ALA A 194 0.99 17.01 35.83
CA ALA A 194 1.25 17.07 37.26
C ALA A 194 2.76 17.05 37.61
N GLU A 195 3.55 16.28 36.86
CA GLU A 195 5.01 16.21 37.03
C GLU A 195 5.71 17.48 36.47
N ALA A 196 5.18 18.05 35.40
CA ALA A 196 5.68 19.30 34.81
C ALA A 196 5.26 20.57 35.58
N GLY A 197 4.36 20.45 36.58
CA GLY A 197 3.88 21.59 37.37
C GLY A 197 3.13 22.64 36.59
N ILE A 198 2.49 22.26 35.47
CA ILE A 198 1.68 23.14 34.64
C ILE A 198 0.27 23.14 35.23
N GLU A 199 -0.03 24.15 36.06
CA GLU A 199 -1.42 24.44 36.43
C GLU A 199 -2.12 24.98 35.17
N HIS A 200 -3.06 24.24 34.62
CA HIS A 200 -3.97 24.80 33.61
C HIS A 200 -4.83 25.87 34.27
N GLU A 201 -4.50 27.13 34.05
CA GLU A 201 -5.48 28.17 34.16
C GLU A 201 -6.62 27.84 33.18
N ALA A 202 -7.84 27.76 33.72
CA ALA A 202 -9.04 27.49 32.93
C ALA A 202 -9.07 28.44 31.73
N THR A 203 -9.03 27.84 30.55
CA THR A 203 -9.00 28.59 29.29
C THR A 203 -10.32 29.37 29.14
N ASP A 204 -10.21 30.64 28.69
CA ASP A 204 -11.31 31.56 28.37
C ASP A 204 -12.53 30.96 27.60
N ALA A 205 -12.45 29.73 27.15
CA ALA A 205 -13.53 29.00 26.49
C ALA A 205 -14.64 28.50 27.45
N GLU A 206 -14.30 28.24 28.73
CA GLU A 206 -15.30 27.83 29.73
C GLU A 206 -16.03 29.04 30.30
N GLU A 207 -15.36 30.21 30.40
CA GLU A 207 -16.01 31.46 30.76
C GLU A 207 -16.96 31.96 29.64
N ALA A 208 -16.63 31.70 28.37
CA ALA A 208 -17.50 32.09 27.27
C ALA A 208 -18.79 31.23 27.21
N GLN A 209 -18.74 29.96 27.57
CA GLN A 209 -19.92 29.11 27.63
C GLN A 209 -20.82 29.39 28.84
N ALA A 210 -20.22 29.78 29.95
CA ALA A 210 -20.98 30.20 31.14
C ALA A 210 -21.66 31.58 30.94
N ALA A 211 -21.07 32.45 30.14
CA ALA A 211 -21.64 33.76 29.81
C ALA A 211 -22.80 33.64 28.80
N GLU A 212 -22.73 32.71 27.87
CA GLU A 212 -23.78 32.46 26.87
C GLU A 212 -25.02 31.77 27.48
N ALA A 213 -24.83 30.88 28.45
CA ALA A 213 -25.93 30.24 29.19
C ALA A 213 -26.66 31.23 30.15
N ALA A 214 -25.98 32.29 30.62
CA ALA A 214 -26.58 33.30 31.44
C ALA A 214 -27.39 34.34 30.62
N ALA A 215 -27.07 34.53 29.36
CA ALA A 215 -27.75 35.49 28.46
C ALA A 215 -29.05 34.93 27.87
N GLU A 216 -29.22 33.58 27.81
CA GLU A 216 -30.42 32.95 27.26
C GLU A 216 -31.60 32.86 28.27
N SER A 217 -31.35 33.08 29.56
CA SER A 217 -32.37 33.02 30.60
C SER A 217 -33.17 34.35 30.84
N ASP A 218 -32.78 35.46 30.19
CA ASP A 218 -33.38 36.76 30.41
C ASP A 218 -34.27 37.26 29.23
N ALA A 219 -34.48 36.42 28.19
CA ALA A 219 -35.26 36.80 27.00
C ALA A 219 -36.64 36.10 26.89
N THR A 220 -37.29 35.74 28.02
CA THR A 220 -38.73 35.33 28.03
C THR A 220 -39.56 36.29 28.85
N GLY A 221 -39.78 37.47 28.30
CA GLY A 221 -40.76 38.46 28.77
C GLY A 221 -41.58 38.93 27.59
N ASP A 222 -42.80 38.40 27.50
CA ASP A 222 -43.92 38.86 26.69
C ASP A 222 -44.05 40.40 26.62
N PRO A 223 -44.48 41.02 25.52
CA PRO A 223 -45.83 41.47 25.48
C PRO A 223 -46.60 41.32 24.14
N ALA A 224 -47.82 40.95 24.31
CA ALA A 224 -48.92 41.12 23.39
C ALA A 224 -49.20 42.60 23.03
N GLU A 225 -49.90 42.74 21.89
CA GLU A 225 -50.83 43.80 21.53
C GLU A 225 -50.34 45.03 20.80
N LYS A 226 -50.69 45.15 19.54
CA LYS A 226 -51.55 46.09 18.81
C LYS A 226 -51.35 45.98 17.30
N ALA A 227 -52.28 45.39 16.61
CA ALA A 227 -53.43 46.02 15.95
C ALA A 227 -53.10 47.04 14.87
N ALA A 228 -53.59 46.73 13.68
CA ALA A 228 -54.31 47.54 12.72
C ALA A 228 -53.53 48.50 11.77
N GLU A 229 -53.98 48.35 10.51
CA GLU A 229 -54.14 49.34 9.45
C GLU A 229 -52.90 49.86 8.69
N ALA A 230 -52.78 49.41 7.51
CA ALA A 230 -53.14 50.01 6.21
C ALA A 230 -52.75 49.08 5.07
#